data_70ed61a5d538654a88da35af123a36c3
#
_entry.id   70ed61a5d538654a88da35af123a36c3
#
_cell.length_a   1.000
_cell.length_b   1.000
_cell.length_c   1.000
_cell.angle_alpha   90.00
_cell.angle_beta   90.00
_cell.angle_gamma   90.00
#
_symmetry.space_group_name_H-M   'P 1'
#
loop_
_entity.id
_entity.type
_entity.pdbx_description
1 polymer ?
#
loop_
_entity_poly.entity_id
_entity_poly.type
_entity_poly.pdbx_seq_one_letter_code
_entity_poly.pdbx_strand_id
1 'polypeptide(L)'
;MYEYLGCYMREAEESWVPHLLGFILPIITIAGIYQGGYWAFSGFVYALGICPFIDYFAPERAPVRGEVSTRAWNGLLYSHAFFFYACIAVLLWRASSDGFTIPVILGSLSVGIVGGISGIINAHESGHRKKGSLVWRVARLNMFMVLYSHFTTEHNHGHHRNYATELDPASSPAGRGLWTQIVMTIPKQYKSAWNTHSKKGKTGLKNPILQSTTLQVLFLAGLFLFSASVLYAFLIQAALAIILLEYVNYMQHYGLRREVGERHTEYHSWEHRGVWSRWTLLELPLHPAHHLKASTPMWGLQAYEDSPQLPSGYYVCFWLAIFPPLWKRIMGKRIEQLSA
;
A
#
# COMPACT_ATOMS: atom_id res chain seq x y z
N MET A 1 27.81 -43.51 -11.11
CA MET A 1 27.40 -43.00 -12.45
C MET A 1 26.10 -42.22 -12.34
N TYR A 2 26.08 -41.19 -11.46
CA TYR A 2 24.95 -40.25 -11.24
C TYR A 2 25.45 -38.83 -10.96
N GLU A 3 26.49 -38.42 -11.69
CA GLU A 3 27.10 -37.10 -11.53
C GLU A 3 27.28 -36.41 -12.87
N TYR A 4 26.28 -36.24 -13.68
CA TYR A 4 26.31 -35.32 -14.86
C TYR A 4 24.89 -35.15 -15.38
N LEU A 5 24.10 -34.29 -14.72
CA LEU A 5 22.99 -33.52 -15.31
C LEU A 5 22.60 -32.38 -14.38
N GLY A 6 23.59 -31.67 -13.83
CA GLY A 6 23.41 -30.35 -13.26
C GLY A 6 23.29 -29.34 -14.40
N CYS A 7 22.21 -29.39 -15.15
CA CYS A 7 21.81 -28.25 -15.95
C CYS A 7 21.38 -27.16 -14.96
N TYR A 8 22.31 -26.28 -14.58
CA TYR A 8 22.00 -25.02 -13.96
C TYR A 8 21.11 -24.26 -14.93
N MET A 9 19.78 -24.48 -14.83
CA MET A 9 18.86 -23.53 -15.40
C MET A 9 19.10 -22.21 -14.63
N ARG A 10 19.85 -21.29 -15.26
CA ARG A 10 19.90 -19.91 -14.77
C ARG A 10 18.45 -19.49 -14.59
N GLU A 11 18.04 -19.23 -13.35
CA GLU A 11 16.73 -18.66 -13.09
C GLU A 11 16.60 -17.43 -13.97
N ALA A 12 15.56 -17.40 -14.80
CA ALA A 12 15.37 -16.32 -15.75
C ALA A 12 15.14 -15.01 -15.00
N GLU A 13 15.85 -13.96 -15.43
CA GLU A 13 15.66 -12.62 -14.87
C GLU A 13 14.20 -12.19 -14.92
N GLU A 14 13.69 -11.66 -13.80
CA GLU A 14 12.31 -11.22 -13.70
C GLU A 14 12.07 -9.95 -14.52
N SER A 15 11.19 -10.04 -15.51
CA SER A 15 10.76 -8.89 -16.32
C SER A 15 9.65 -8.10 -15.63
N TRP A 16 9.33 -6.91 -16.16
CA TRP A 16 8.19 -6.09 -15.72
C TRP A 16 6.83 -6.66 -16.14
N VAL A 17 6.79 -7.61 -17.10
CA VAL A 17 5.56 -8.12 -17.72
C VAL A 17 4.59 -8.75 -16.72
N PRO A 18 5.02 -9.58 -15.75
CA PRO A 18 4.10 -10.12 -14.74
C PRO A 18 3.37 -9.06 -13.92
N HIS A 19 3.98 -7.88 -13.73
CA HIS A 19 3.35 -6.78 -12.99
C HIS A 19 2.15 -6.15 -13.71
N LEU A 20 1.95 -6.45 -15.00
CA LEU A 20 0.72 -6.12 -15.73
C LEU A 20 -0.52 -6.78 -15.13
N LEU A 21 -0.36 -7.87 -14.38
CA LEU A 21 -1.46 -8.51 -13.64
C LEU A 21 -2.09 -7.55 -12.61
N GLY A 22 -1.34 -6.56 -12.12
CA GLY A 22 -1.87 -5.50 -11.26
C GLY A 22 -2.94 -4.63 -11.92
N PHE A 23 -3.05 -4.62 -13.25
CA PHE A 23 -4.09 -3.86 -13.97
C PHE A 23 -5.42 -4.59 -14.10
N ILE A 24 -5.48 -5.89 -13.80
CA ILE A 24 -6.75 -6.64 -13.82
C ILE A 24 -7.76 -5.99 -12.87
N LEU A 25 -7.33 -5.62 -11.66
CA LEU A 25 -8.19 -5.00 -10.65
C LEU A 25 -8.84 -3.70 -11.13
N PRO A 26 -8.09 -2.65 -11.54
CA PRO A 26 -8.72 -1.41 -11.99
C PRO A 26 -9.55 -1.59 -13.25
N ILE A 27 -9.19 -2.48 -14.18
CA ILE A 27 -9.98 -2.77 -15.39
C ILE A 27 -11.33 -3.37 -15.01
N ILE A 28 -11.36 -4.41 -14.16
CA ILE A 28 -12.60 -5.01 -13.66
C ILE A 28 -13.44 -3.99 -12.90
N THR A 29 -12.80 -3.13 -12.09
CA THR A 29 -13.49 -2.08 -11.33
C THR A 29 -14.17 -1.07 -12.25
N ILE A 30 -13.48 -0.56 -13.28
CA ILE A 30 -14.05 0.35 -14.26
C ILE A 30 -15.21 -0.30 -14.99
N ALA A 31 -15.02 -1.52 -15.51
CA ALA A 31 -16.05 -2.26 -16.25
C ALA A 31 -17.28 -2.52 -15.38
N GLY A 32 -17.08 -2.94 -14.13
CA GLY A 32 -18.16 -3.22 -13.20
C GLY A 32 -18.97 -1.97 -12.82
N ILE A 33 -18.31 -0.85 -12.55
CA ILE A 33 -19.00 0.43 -12.25
C ILE A 33 -19.74 0.94 -13.49
N TYR A 34 -19.12 0.84 -14.68
CA TYR A 34 -19.76 1.25 -15.94
C TYR A 34 -21.02 0.42 -16.21
N GLN A 35 -20.97 -0.90 -16.02
CA GLN A 35 -22.12 -1.81 -16.15
C GLN A 35 -23.21 -1.46 -15.12
N GLY A 36 -22.84 -1.04 -13.92
CA GLY A 36 -23.76 -0.66 -12.84
C GLY A 36 -24.35 -1.84 -12.08
N GLY A 37 -25.35 -1.55 -11.22
CA GLY A 37 -25.91 -2.55 -10.35
C GLY A 37 -24.86 -3.22 -9.45
N TYR A 38 -25.03 -4.50 -9.13
CA TYR A 38 -24.09 -5.24 -8.28
C TYR A 38 -22.73 -5.54 -8.95
N TRP A 39 -22.61 -5.34 -10.28
CA TRP A 39 -21.33 -5.44 -10.96
C TRP A 39 -20.31 -4.41 -10.46
N ALA A 40 -20.77 -3.28 -9.92
CA ALA A 40 -19.90 -2.29 -9.30
C ALA A 40 -19.03 -2.87 -8.15
N PHE A 41 -19.42 -4.00 -7.57
CA PHE A 41 -18.68 -4.69 -6.51
C PHE A 41 -17.60 -5.68 -7.04
N SER A 42 -17.48 -5.84 -8.35
CA SER A 42 -16.58 -6.84 -8.96
C SER A 42 -15.10 -6.64 -8.58
N GLY A 43 -14.62 -5.39 -8.47
CA GLY A 43 -13.25 -5.11 -8.04
C GLY A 43 -12.99 -5.58 -6.61
N PHE A 44 -13.94 -5.39 -5.71
CA PHE A 44 -13.85 -5.86 -4.32
C PHE A 44 -13.83 -7.40 -4.26
N VAL A 45 -14.77 -8.05 -4.98
CA VAL A 45 -14.84 -9.52 -5.04
C VAL A 45 -13.56 -10.10 -5.64
N TYR A 46 -13.03 -9.49 -6.69
CA TYR A 46 -11.77 -9.93 -7.28
C TYR A 46 -10.62 -9.83 -6.27
N ALA A 47 -10.41 -8.66 -5.66
CA ALA A 47 -9.25 -8.42 -4.82
C ALA A 47 -9.31 -9.15 -3.48
N LEU A 48 -10.46 -9.14 -2.80
CA LEU A 48 -10.60 -9.73 -1.45
C LEU A 48 -11.31 -11.09 -1.44
N GLY A 49 -11.93 -11.49 -2.55
CA GLY A 49 -12.54 -12.82 -2.70
C GLY A 49 -11.63 -13.77 -3.49
N ILE A 50 -11.21 -13.40 -4.69
CA ILE A 50 -10.48 -14.29 -5.62
C ILE A 50 -8.97 -14.27 -5.35
N CYS A 51 -8.35 -13.08 -5.25
CA CYS A 51 -6.90 -12.96 -5.07
C CYS A 51 -6.34 -13.70 -3.85
N PRO A 52 -7.03 -13.82 -2.68
CA PRO A 52 -6.53 -14.63 -1.57
C PRO A 52 -6.31 -16.10 -1.94
N PHE A 53 -7.19 -16.70 -2.76
CA PHE A 53 -6.99 -18.07 -3.23
C PHE A 53 -5.81 -18.17 -4.18
N ILE A 54 -5.69 -17.25 -5.13
CA ILE A 54 -4.54 -17.24 -6.05
C ILE A 54 -3.24 -17.04 -5.25
N ASP A 55 -3.21 -16.11 -4.30
CA ASP A 55 -2.06 -15.76 -3.48
C ASP A 55 -1.61 -16.93 -2.59
N TYR A 56 -2.58 -17.69 -2.04
CA TYR A 56 -2.30 -18.87 -1.21
C TYR A 56 -1.62 -20.01 -1.96
N PHE A 57 -1.99 -20.22 -3.23
CA PHE A 57 -1.42 -21.28 -4.07
C PHE A 57 -0.28 -20.79 -4.97
N ALA A 58 0.02 -19.48 -4.97
CA ALA A 58 1.10 -18.93 -5.77
C ALA A 58 2.46 -19.42 -5.26
N PRO A 59 3.42 -19.72 -6.15
CA PRO A 59 4.75 -20.11 -5.74
C PRO A 59 5.46 -18.96 -5.01
N GLU A 60 6.28 -19.34 -4.03
CA GLU A 60 7.19 -18.42 -3.35
C GLU A 60 8.58 -18.55 -3.95
N ARG A 61 9.14 -17.43 -4.40
CA ARG A 61 10.50 -17.38 -4.90
C ARG A 61 11.12 -15.98 -4.74
N ALA A 62 12.41 -15.94 -4.48
CA ALA A 62 13.18 -14.70 -4.51
C ALA A 62 13.23 -14.15 -5.95
N PRO A 63 13.21 -12.82 -6.13
CA PRO A 63 13.37 -12.23 -7.46
C PRO A 63 14.80 -12.37 -7.96
N VAL A 64 14.97 -12.77 -9.20
CA VAL A 64 16.25 -12.70 -9.91
C VAL A 64 16.31 -11.38 -10.68
N ARG A 65 17.15 -10.46 -10.24
CA ARG A 65 17.26 -9.11 -10.84
C ARG A 65 18.32 -9.07 -11.91
N GLY A 66 17.96 -8.55 -13.08
CA GLY A 66 18.83 -8.34 -14.22
C GLY A 66 18.93 -6.88 -14.64
N GLU A 67 19.47 -6.64 -15.83
CA GLU A 67 19.46 -5.31 -16.43
C GLU A 67 18.05 -4.84 -16.76
N VAL A 68 17.68 -3.63 -16.31
CA VAL A 68 16.28 -3.18 -16.32
C VAL A 68 16.08 -1.93 -17.16
N SER A 69 15.11 -1.97 -18.05
CA SER A 69 14.61 -0.77 -18.72
C SER A 69 13.78 0.09 -17.75
N THR A 70 14.40 1.12 -17.18
CA THR A 70 13.72 2.06 -16.27
C THR A 70 12.49 2.74 -16.90
N ARG A 71 12.42 2.82 -18.23
CA ARG A 71 11.26 3.39 -18.94
C ARG A 71 10.01 2.52 -18.77
N ALA A 72 10.14 1.20 -18.93
CA ALA A 72 9.02 0.26 -18.79
C ALA A 72 8.44 0.30 -17.36
N TRP A 73 9.30 0.26 -16.35
CA TRP A 73 8.90 0.33 -14.96
C TRP A 73 8.25 1.67 -14.57
N ASN A 74 8.79 2.79 -15.04
CA ASN A 74 8.13 4.08 -14.85
C ASN A 74 6.81 4.15 -15.61
N GLY A 75 6.71 3.56 -16.80
CA GLY A 75 5.46 3.41 -17.55
C GLY A 75 4.40 2.65 -16.74
N LEU A 76 4.81 1.57 -16.05
CA LEU A 76 3.93 0.81 -15.16
C LEU A 76 3.36 1.69 -14.04
N LEU A 77 4.22 2.48 -13.35
CA LEU A 77 3.80 3.39 -12.28
C LEU A 77 2.83 4.47 -12.79
N TYR A 78 3.10 5.08 -13.95
CA TYR A 78 2.17 6.05 -14.54
C TYR A 78 0.85 5.42 -14.94
N SER A 79 0.86 4.18 -15.46
CA SER A 79 -0.35 3.45 -15.82
C SER A 79 -1.20 3.13 -14.58
N HIS A 80 -0.59 2.73 -13.47
CA HIS A 80 -1.32 2.55 -12.20
C HIS A 80 -2.01 3.85 -11.76
N ALA A 81 -1.31 4.99 -11.80
CA ALA A 81 -1.91 6.28 -11.46
C ALA A 81 -3.06 6.66 -12.42
N PHE A 82 -2.87 6.46 -13.73
CA PHE A 82 -3.91 6.69 -14.71
C PHE A 82 -5.17 5.88 -14.44
N PHE A 83 -5.03 4.57 -14.24
CA PHE A 83 -6.15 3.69 -13.93
C PHE A 83 -6.84 4.04 -12.60
N PHE A 84 -6.07 4.45 -11.58
CA PHE A 84 -6.65 4.92 -10.34
C PHE A 84 -7.53 6.15 -10.55
N TYR A 85 -7.05 7.16 -11.29
CA TYR A 85 -7.86 8.34 -11.60
C TYR A 85 -9.06 8.02 -12.49
N ALA A 86 -8.92 7.10 -13.43
CA ALA A 86 -10.03 6.62 -14.25
C ALA A 86 -11.12 5.94 -13.42
N CYS A 87 -10.72 5.10 -12.43
CA CYS A 87 -11.66 4.49 -11.48
C CYS A 87 -12.41 5.54 -10.66
N ILE A 88 -11.71 6.57 -10.16
CA ILE A 88 -12.35 7.67 -9.44
C ILE A 88 -13.33 8.41 -10.36
N ALA A 89 -12.91 8.76 -11.59
CA ALA A 89 -13.76 9.49 -12.52
C ALA A 89 -15.06 8.73 -12.85
N VAL A 90 -14.97 7.43 -13.13
CA VAL A 90 -16.14 6.58 -13.42
C VAL A 90 -17.03 6.43 -12.19
N LEU A 91 -16.45 6.32 -10.97
CA LEU A 91 -17.22 6.29 -9.73
C LEU A 91 -17.99 7.60 -9.51
N LEU A 92 -17.34 8.75 -9.66
CA LEU A 92 -17.97 10.04 -9.42
C LEU A 92 -19.04 10.35 -10.48
N TRP A 93 -18.78 9.96 -11.74
CA TRP A 93 -19.81 10.01 -12.79
C TRP A 93 -21.04 9.18 -12.39
N ARG A 94 -20.83 7.93 -11.93
CA ARG A 94 -21.93 7.06 -11.54
C ARG A 94 -22.69 7.61 -10.33
N ALA A 95 -21.96 8.11 -9.32
CA ALA A 95 -22.56 8.71 -8.14
C ALA A 95 -23.38 9.99 -8.48
N SER A 96 -22.98 10.76 -9.49
CA SER A 96 -23.72 11.92 -9.94
C SER A 96 -25.00 11.56 -10.70
N SER A 97 -25.00 10.43 -11.41
CA SER A 97 -26.14 9.97 -12.23
C SER A 97 -27.17 9.19 -11.40
N ASP A 98 -26.71 8.26 -10.57
CA ASP A 98 -27.56 7.29 -9.86
C ASP A 98 -27.90 7.74 -8.42
N GLY A 99 -27.27 8.81 -7.93
CA GLY A 99 -27.38 9.26 -6.54
C GLY A 99 -26.60 8.33 -5.56
N PHE A 100 -26.88 8.43 -4.28
CA PHE A 100 -26.23 7.62 -3.23
C PHE A 100 -27.00 6.30 -3.05
N THR A 101 -26.74 5.34 -3.91
CA THR A 101 -27.40 4.03 -3.96
C THR A 101 -26.44 2.91 -3.50
N ILE A 102 -26.99 1.73 -3.20
CA ILE A 102 -26.18 0.54 -2.84
C ILE A 102 -25.12 0.22 -3.92
N PRO A 103 -25.44 0.18 -5.22
CA PRO A 103 -24.42 -0.02 -6.26
C PRO A 103 -23.28 1.02 -6.21
N VAL A 104 -23.57 2.28 -5.93
CA VAL A 104 -22.55 3.32 -5.80
C VAL A 104 -21.67 3.09 -4.56
N ILE A 105 -22.24 2.67 -3.43
CA ILE A 105 -21.47 2.29 -2.24
C ILE A 105 -20.55 1.11 -2.55
N LEU A 106 -21.05 0.08 -3.22
CA LEU A 106 -20.28 -1.10 -3.63
C LEU A 106 -19.15 -0.74 -4.62
N GLY A 107 -19.43 0.17 -5.56
CA GLY A 107 -18.42 0.73 -6.47
C GLY A 107 -17.34 1.53 -5.72
N SER A 108 -17.74 2.29 -4.71
CA SER A 108 -16.80 3.04 -3.86
C SER A 108 -15.85 2.12 -3.10
N LEU A 109 -16.34 0.97 -2.62
CA LEU A 109 -15.48 -0.04 -1.99
C LEU A 109 -14.49 -0.65 -3.01
N SER A 110 -14.94 -0.96 -4.23
CA SER A 110 -14.05 -1.45 -5.29
C SER A 110 -12.96 -0.43 -5.63
N VAL A 111 -13.31 0.86 -5.78
CA VAL A 111 -12.34 1.94 -6.04
C VAL A 111 -11.42 2.16 -4.85
N GLY A 112 -11.90 1.99 -3.62
CA GLY A 112 -11.06 2.07 -2.42
C GLY A 112 -9.92 1.06 -2.42
N ILE A 113 -10.15 -0.16 -2.92
CA ILE A 113 -9.06 -1.15 -3.08
C ILE A 113 -8.08 -0.71 -4.17
N VAL A 114 -8.58 -0.22 -5.31
CA VAL A 114 -7.71 0.36 -6.35
C VAL A 114 -6.90 1.52 -5.77
N GLY A 115 -7.52 2.36 -4.92
CA GLY A 115 -6.86 3.45 -4.19
C GLY A 115 -5.74 2.95 -3.28
N GLY A 116 -5.94 1.83 -2.58
CA GLY A 116 -4.90 1.18 -1.80
C GLY A 116 -3.73 0.71 -2.65
N ILE A 117 -3.98 0.02 -3.75
CA ILE A 117 -2.95 -0.60 -4.58
C ILE A 117 -2.38 0.40 -5.60
N SER A 118 -3.18 0.84 -6.56
CA SER A 118 -2.71 1.71 -7.66
C SER A 118 -2.52 3.17 -7.24
N GLY A 119 -3.15 3.59 -6.14
CA GLY A 119 -2.97 4.90 -5.53
C GLY A 119 -1.83 4.91 -4.52
N ILE A 120 -1.99 4.24 -3.38
CA ILE A 120 -1.09 4.35 -2.22
C ILE A 120 0.22 3.58 -2.41
N ILE A 121 0.19 2.29 -2.83
CA ILE A 121 1.43 1.52 -3.04
C ILE A 121 2.27 2.18 -4.15
N ASN A 122 1.64 2.65 -5.21
CA ASN A 122 2.31 3.44 -6.24
C ASN A 122 2.90 4.74 -5.67
N ALA A 123 2.17 5.45 -4.80
CA ALA A 123 2.69 6.67 -4.15
C ALA A 123 3.81 6.38 -3.15
N HIS A 124 3.78 5.23 -2.49
CA HIS A 124 4.84 4.74 -1.61
C HIS A 124 6.16 4.59 -2.40
N GLU A 125 6.16 3.83 -3.49
CA GLU A 125 7.32 3.65 -4.38
C GLU A 125 7.77 4.99 -4.99
N SER A 126 6.83 5.75 -5.53
CA SER A 126 7.10 7.00 -6.26
C SER A 126 7.49 8.16 -5.33
N GLY A 127 7.11 8.11 -4.06
CA GLY A 127 7.37 9.13 -3.05
C GLY A 127 8.84 9.25 -2.64
N HIS A 128 9.64 8.19 -2.89
CA HIS A 128 11.09 8.18 -2.64
C HIS A 128 11.91 8.77 -3.79
N ARG A 129 11.28 9.11 -4.91
CA ARG A 129 11.96 9.69 -6.07
C ARG A 129 12.34 11.15 -5.82
N LYS A 130 13.20 11.68 -6.69
CA LYS A 130 13.69 13.07 -6.61
C LYS A 130 12.52 14.03 -6.48
N LYS A 131 12.52 14.82 -5.41
CA LYS A 131 11.51 15.84 -5.14
C LYS A 131 11.35 16.79 -6.34
N GLY A 132 10.08 17.02 -6.74
CA GLY A 132 9.72 17.87 -7.88
C GLY A 132 9.74 17.17 -9.24
N SER A 133 10.23 15.91 -9.33
CA SER A 133 10.07 15.10 -10.55
C SER A 133 8.59 14.80 -10.81
N LEU A 134 8.24 14.42 -12.05
CA LEU A 134 6.87 14.07 -12.40
C LEU A 134 6.36 12.89 -11.58
N VAL A 135 7.16 11.83 -11.44
CA VAL A 135 6.83 10.65 -10.62
C VAL A 135 6.49 11.04 -9.17
N TRP A 136 7.33 11.90 -8.56
CA TRP A 136 7.07 12.41 -7.21
C TRP A 136 5.80 13.25 -7.11
N ARG A 137 5.49 14.07 -8.13
CA ARG A 137 4.23 14.86 -8.17
C ARG A 137 3.01 13.96 -8.29
N VAL A 138 3.11 12.90 -9.09
CA VAL A 138 2.05 11.87 -9.20
C VAL A 138 1.81 11.19 -7.85
N ALA A 139 2.88 10.81 -7.13
CA ALA A 139 2.76 10.27 -5.78
C ALA A 139 1.99 11.21 -4.83
N ARG A 140 2.30 12.50 -4.87
CA ARG A 140 1.60 13.50 -4.06
C ARG A 140 0.12 13.64 -4.43
N LEU A 141 -0.20 13.57 -5.73
CA LEU A 141 -1.58 13.61 -6.21
C LEU A 141 -2.34 12.34 -5.80
N ASN A 142 -1.73 11.16 -5.91
CA ASN A 142 -2.33 9.92 -5.44
C ASN A 142 -2.73 10.01 -3.95
N MET A 143 -1.80 10.51 -3.11
CA MET A 143 -2.08 10.67 -1.67
C MET A 143 -3.12 11.76 -1.38
N PHE A 144 -3.23 12.79 -2.25
CA PHE A 144 -4.30 13.78 -2.18
C PHE A 144 -5.67 13.14 -2.46
N MET A 145 -5.76 12.28 -3.48
CA MET A 145 -6.99 11.63 -3.91
C MET A 145 -7.50 10.55 -2.95
N VAL A 146 -6.66 10.07 -2.04
CA VAL A 146 -7.07 9.21 -0.91
C VAL A 146 -7.15 9.97 0.41
N LEU A 147 -7.10 11.30 0.41
CA LEU A 147 -7.17 12.17 1.61
C LEU A 147 -6.06 11.92 2.64
N TYR A 148 -4.90 11.44 2.23
CA TYR A 148 -3.79 11.09 3.12
C TYR A 148 -2.48 11.80 2.73
N SER A 149 -2.56 13.10 2.39
CA SER A 149 -1.46 13.92 1.84
C SER A 149 -0.24 14.01 2.75
N HIS A 150 -0.37 13.79 4.05
CA HIS A 150 0.74 13.82 5.01
C HIS A 150 1.66 12.61 4.90
N PHE A 151 1.20 11.49 4.30
CA PHE A 151 1.91 10.23 4.21
C PHE A 151 3.33 10.37 3.68
N THR A 152 3.54 10.99 2.52
CA THR A 152 4.88 11.11 1.92
C THR A 152 5.89 11.79 2.86
N THR A 153 5.45 12.74 3.69
CA THR A 153 6.33 13.39 4.68
C THR A 153 6.60 12.48 5.86
N GLU A 154 5.55 11.88 6.40
CA GLU A 154 5.65 10.99 7.55
C GLU A 154 6.46 9.75 7.21
N HIS A 155 6.12 9.07 6.11
CA HIS A 155 6.79 7.87 5.65
C HIS A 155 8.29 8.09 5.43
N ASN A 156 8.68 9.12 4.68
CA ASN A 156 10.09 9.36 4.33
C ASN A 156 10.94 9.90 5.49
N HIS A 157 10.34 10.59 6.47
CA HIS A 157 11.08 11.30 7.50
C HIS A 157 10.74 10.87 8.94
N GLY A 158 9.60 10.24 9.15
CA GLY A 158 9.15 9.67 10.41
C GLY A 158 9.39 8.17 10.47
N HIS A 159 8.61 7.44 9.67
CA HIS A 159 8.57 5.99 9.63
C HIS A 159 9.92 5.35 9.26
N HIS A 160 10.52 5.65 8.11
CA HIS A 160 11.81 5.09 7.70
C HIS A 160 12.95 5.30 8.70
N ARG A 161 12.88 6.37 9.48
CA ARG A 161 13.85 6.62 10.53
C ARG A 161 13.60 5.79 11.79
N ASN A 162 12.32 5.60 12.13
CA ASN A 162 11.91 5.13 13.45
C ASN A 162 11.20 3.77 13.43
N TYR A 163 11.00 3.13 12.27
CA TYR A 163 10.26 1.87 12.19
C TYR A 163 10.82 0.82 13.15
N ALA A 164 9.96 -0.04 13.62
CA ALA A 164 10.20 -1.01 14.67
C ALA A 164 10.66 -0.42 16.02
N THR A 165 10.60 0.91 16.25
CA THR A 165 10.81 1.52 17.56
C THR A 165 9.50 2.06 18.14
N GLU A 166 9.50 2.45 19.40
CA GLU A 166 8.36 3.08 20.07
C GLU A 166 7.99 4.46 19.51
N LEU A 167 8.93 5.12 18.80
CA LEU A 167 8.72 6.44 18.20
C LEU A 167 7.94 6.38 16.88
N ASP A 168 7.82 5.19 16.28
CA ASP A 168 7.08 5.02 15.06
C ASP A 168 5.62 4.66 15.32
N PRO A 169 4.66 5.53 14.97
CA PRO A 169 3.25 5.24 15.16
C PRO A 169 2.74 4.10 14.27
N ALA A 170 3.38 3.84 13.13
CA ALA A 170 2.97 2.81 12.18
C ALA A 170 3.38 1.39 12.65
N SER A 171 4.44 1.26 13.45
CA SER A 171 4.91 -0.02 13.97
C SER A 171 4.06 -0.51 15.15
N SER A 172 3.28 -1.57 14.92
CA SER A 172 2.40 -2.13 15.95
C SER A 172 3.15 -3.03 16.94
N PRO A 173 2.96 -2.86 18.26
CA PRO A 173 3.47 -3.82 19.23
C PRO A 173 2.75 -5.17 19.14
N ALA A 174 3.42 -6.24 19.53
CA ALA A 174 2.78 -7.54 19.73
C ALA A 174 1.57 -7.43 20.65
N GLY A 175 0.52 -8.20 20.37
CA GLY A 175 -0.70 -8.19 21.16
C GLY A 175 -1.71 -7.07 20.87
N ARG A 176 -1.34 -6.02 20.11
CA ARG A 176 -2.30 -5.00 19.67
C ARG A 176 -3.14 -5.53 18.49
N GLY A 177 -4.43 -5.23 18.46
CA GLY A 177 -5.30 -5.57 17.34
C GLY A 177 -5.30 -4.50 16.24
N LEU A 178 -5.57 -4.89 15.00
CA LEU A 178 -5.58 -4.01 13.82
C LEU A 178 -6.45 -2.76 14.03
N TRP A 179 -7.69 -2.94 14.47
CA TRP A 179 -8.64 -1.81 14.61
C TRP A 179 -8.18 -0.79 15.64
N THR A 180 -7.61 -1.25 16.75
CA THR A 180 -7.00 -0.37 17.76
C THR A 180 -5.78 0.35 17.19
N GLN A 181 -4.95 -0.36 16.42
CA GLN A 181 -3.79 0.25 15.77
C GLN A 181 -4.23 1.36 14.81
N ILE A 182 -5.19 1.13 13.93
CA ILE A 182 -5.70 2.11 12.96
C ILE A 182 -6.12 3.41 13.65
N VAL A 183 -6.96 3.31 14.68
CA VAL A 183 -7.46 4.48 15.42
C VAL A 183 -6.33 5.27 16.09
N MET A 184 -5.31 4.56 16.59
CA MET A 184 -4.18 5.19 17.29
C MET A 184 -3.12 5.78 16.34
N THR A 185 -2.87 5.12 15.22
CA THR A 185 -1.75 5.47 14.34
C THR A 185 -2.06 6.69 13.47
N ILE A 186 -3.25 6.79 12.88
CA ILE A 186 -3.62 7.86 11.94
C ILE A 186 -3.37 9.28 12.51
N PRO A 187 -3.89 9.65 13.70
CA PRO A 187 -3.64 10.98 14.24
C PRO A 187 -2.18 11.19 14.63
N LYS A 188 -1.47 10.13 15.04
CA LYS A 188 -0.06 10.22 15.41
C LYS A 188 0.83 10.43 14.18
N GLN A 189 0.55 9.75 13.06
CA GLN A 189 1.25 9.95 11.79
C GLN A 189 1.04 11.39 11.27
N TYR A 190 -0.18 11.91 11.33
CA TYR A 190 -0.47 13.30 10.96
C TYR A 190 0.35 14.28 11.83
N LYS A 191 0.37 14.07 13.16
CA LYS A 191 1.16 14.88 14.09
C LYS A 191 2.67 14.77 13.81
N SER A 192 3.17 13.59 13.49
CA SER A 192 4.58 13.36 13.14
C SER A 192 4.97 14.15 11.88
N ALA A 193 4.17 14.08 10.81
CA ALA A 193 4.36 14.86 9.60
C ALA A 193 4.35 16.38 9.87
N TRP A 194 3.39 16.84 10.67
CA TRP A 194 3.30 18.24 11.10
C TRP A 194 4.57 18.70 11.81
N ASN A 195 5.01 17.94 12.80
CA ASN A 195 6.19 18.23 13.60
C ASN A 195 7.47 18.23 12.75
N THR A 196 7.56 17.35 11.76
CA THR A 196 8.69 17.29 10.81
C THR A 196 8.89 18.62 10.09
N HIS A 197 7.81 19.27 9.67
CA HIS A 197 7.88 20.59 9.05
C HIS A 197 8.08 21.73 10.05
N SER A 198 7.45 21.64 11.23
CA SER A 198 7.57 22.64 12.28
C SER A 198 9.01 22.76 12.80
N LYS A 199 9.71 21.63 12.97
CA LYS A 199 11.14 21.59 13.34
C LYS A 199 12.06 22.25 12.30
N LYS A 200 11.60 22.38 11.04
CA LYS A 200 12.28 23.10 9.95
C LYS A 200 11.83 24.58 9.85
N GLY A 201 11.17 25.13 10.89
CA GLY A 201 10.70 26.52 10.93
C GLY A 201 9.43 26.79 10.10
N LYS A 202 8.78 25.76 9.56
CA LYS A 202 7.52 25.88 8.79
C LYS A 202 6.32 25.67 9.70
N THR A 203 5.87 26.73 10.37
CA THR A 203 4.77 26.72 11.33
C THR A 203 3.53 27.44 10.79
N GLY A 204 2.36 27.23 11.39
CA GLY A 204 1.10 27.85 11.01
C GLY A 204 0.79 27.68 9.52
N LEU A 205 0.38 28.76 8.84
CA LEU A 205 0.03 28.76 7.41
C LEU A 205 1.19 28.39 6.48
N LYS A 206 2.45 28.45 6.96
CA LYS A 206 3.63 27.99 6.19
C LYS A 206 3.86 26.48 6.30
N ASN A 207 3.10 25.77 7.13
CA ASN A 207 3.23 24.32 7.26
C ASN A 207 2.57 23.62 6.05
N PRO A 208 3.32 22.81 5.25
CA PRO A 208 2.78 22.13 4.07
C PRO A 208 1.65 21.14 4.41
N ILE A 209 1.62 20.61 5.64
CA ILE A 209 0.54 19.71 6.06
C ILE A 209 -0.77 20.50 6.19
N LEU A 210 -0.75 21.68 6.82
CA LEU A 210 -1.92 22.54 6.88
C LEU A 210 -2.40 22.93 5.47
N GLN A 211 -1.47 23.34 4.60
CA GLN A 211 -1.80 23.74 3.23
C GLN A 211 -2.48 22.60 2.46
N SER A 212 -1.93 21.37 2.54
CA SER A 212 -2.53 20.22 1.86
C SER A 212 -3.89 19.83 2.46
N THR A 213 -4.04 19.91 3.79
CA THR A 213 -5.33 19.64 4.45
C THR A 213 -6.37 20.68 4.06
N THR A 214 -6.00 21.96 4.02
CA THR A 214 -6.92 23.02 3.56
C THR A 214 -7.37 22.77 2.12
N LEU A 215 -6.44 22.42 1.22
CA LEU A 215 -6.79 22.07 -0.16
C LEU A 215 -7.72 20.86 -0.25
N GLN A 216 -7.52 19.84 0.58
CA GLN A 216 -8.42 18.68 0.66
C GLN A 216 -9.81 19.07 1.16
N VAL A 217 -9.91 19.93 2.18
CA VAL A 217 -11.19 20.44 2.69
C VAL A 217 -11.92 21.24 1.62
N LEU A 218 -11.23 22.13 0.91
CA LEU A 218 -11.81 22.90 -0.20
C LEU A 218 -12.26 21.99 -1.35
N PHE A 219 -11.50 20.97 -1.68
CA PHE A 219 -11.88 19.97 -2.67
C PHE A 219 -13.14 19.21 -2.26
N LEU A 220 -13.22 18.75 -1.01
CA LEU A 220 -14.41 18.08 -0.48
C LEU A 220 -15.64 19.02 -0.45
N ALA A 221 -15.45 20.29 -0.09
CA ALA A 221 -16.50 21.28 -0.17
C ALA A 221 -16.99 21.45 -1.61
N GLY A 222 -16.09 21.48 -2.60
CA GLY A 222 -16.45 21.51 -4.02
C GLY A 222 -17.26 20.28 -4.46
N LEU A 223 -16.86 19.06 -4.02
CA LEU A 223 -17.63 17.84 -4.29
C LEU A 223 -19.03 17.91 -3.65
N PHE A 224 -19.13 18.41 -2.42
CA PHE A 224 -20.41 18.55 -1.72
C PHE A 224 -21.35 19.53 -2.43
N LEU A 225 -20.84 20.68 -2.84
CA LEU A 225 -21.61 21.69 -3.59
C LEU A 225 -22.06 21.16 -4.96
N PHE A 226 -21.28 20.27 -5.57
CA PHE A 226 -21.67 19.61 -6.81
C PHE A 226 -22.74 18.54 -6.56
N SER A 227 -22.51 17.62 -5.62
CA SER A 227 -23.45 16.56 -5.22
C SER A 227 -23.02 15.88 -3.93
N ALA A 228 -23.92 15.77 -2.96
CA ALA A 228 -23.67 15.03 -1.73
C ALA A 228 -23.35 13.53 -2.01
N SER A 229 -23.99 12.92 -3.01
CA SER A 229 -23.73 11.53 -3.42
C SER A 229 -22.31 11.35 -3.91
N VAL A 230 -21.79 12.29 -4.68
CA VAL A 230 -20.39 12.30 -5.17
C VAL A 230 -19.42 12.44 -4.01
N LEU A 231 -19.70 13.33 -3.05
CA LEU A 231 -18.88 13.45 -1.84
C LEU A 231 -18.83 12.13 -1.06
N TYR A 232 -19.99 11.53 -0.78
CA TYR A 232 -20.03 10.28 0.02
C TYR A 232 -19.33 9.13 -0.69
N ALA A 233 -19.51 8.98 -2.01
CA ALA A 233 -18.78 7.97 -2.79
C ALA A 233 -17.27 8.18 -2.71
N PHE A 234 -16.81 9.43 -2.81
CA PHE A 234 -15.40 9.78 -2.68
C PHE A 234 -14.85 9.49 -1.27
N LEU A 235 -15.60 9.81 -0.22
CA LEU A 235 -15.18 9.56 1.16
C LEU A 235 -15.05 8.05 1.46
N ILE A 236 -15.99 7.22 0.97
CA ILE A 236 -15.95 5.76 1.17
C ILE A 236 -14.70 5.16 0.52
N GLN A 237 -14.40 5.52 -0.74
CA GLN A 237 -13.20 5.00 -1.40
C GLN A 237 -11.92 5.43 -0.66
N ALA A 238 -11.83 6.69 -0.22
CA ALA A 238 -10.66 7.18 0.50
C ALA A 238 -10.50 6.49 1.87
N ALA A 239 -11.60 6.30 2.60
CA ALA A 239 -11.59 5.62 3.89
C ALA A 239 -11.09 4.16 3.77
N LEU A 240 -11.57 3.40 2.77
CA LEU A 240 -11.12 2.03 2.56
C LEU A 240 -9.64 2.00 2.14
N ALA A 241 -9.20 2.89 1.26
CA ALA A 241 -7.80 2.99 0.85
C ALA A 241 -6.87 3.26 2.07
N ILE A 242 -7.27 4.14 3.00
CA ILE A 242 -6.55 4.41 4.25
C ILE A 242 -6.53 3.17 5.16
N ILE A 243 -7.66 2.47 5.32
CA ILE A 243 -7.73 1.23 6.10
C ILE A 243 -6.75 0.18 5.55
N LEU A 244 -6.67 0.05 4.23
CA LEU A 244 -5.72 -0.87 3.59
C LEU A 244 -4.26 -0.45 3.80
N LEU A 245 -3.95 0.84 3.77
CA LEU A 245 -2.61 1.33 4.10
C LEU A 245 -2.23 0.97 5.55
N GLU A 246 -3.12 1.26 6.49
CA GLU A 246 -2.83 0.99 7.90
C GLU A 246 -2.81 -0.50 8.23
N TYR A 247 -3.58 -1.32 7.49
CA TYR A 247 -3.46 -2.77 7.53
C TYR A 247 -2.05 -3.21 7.10
N VAL A 248 -1.53 -2.66 5.99
CA VAL A 248 -0.19 -3.00 5.50
C VAL A 248 0.88 -2.57 6.50
N ASN A 249 0.85 -1.34 7.01
CA ASN A 249 1.75 -0.87 8.06
C ASN A 249 1.71 -1.78 9.30
N TYR A 250 0.50 -2.14 9.74
CA TYR A 250 0.29 -3.04 10.88
C TYR A 250 0.95 -4.40 10.66
N MET A 251 0.72 -5.02 9.52
CA MET A 251 1.18 -6.36 9.20
C MET A 251 2.70 -6.39 9.05
N GLN A 252 3.29 -5.43 8.36
CA GLN A 252 4.71 -5.39 8.03
C GLN A 252 5.62 -5.21 9.24
N HIS A 253 5.13 -4.58 10.32
CA HIS A 253 5.92 -4.26 11.50
C HIS A 253 5.36 -4.84 12.80
N TYR A 254 4.39 -5.76 12.71
CA TYR A 254 3.74 -6.34 13.89
C TYR A 254 4.72 -7.07 14.80
N GLY A 255 4.90 -6.57 16.00
CA GLY A 255 5.67 -7.24 17.08
C GLY A 255 7.19 -7.19 16.93
N LEU A 256 7.71 -6.75 15.79
CA LEU A 256 9.15 -6.59 15.60
C LEU A 256 9.63 -5.30 16.27
N ARG A 257 10.75 -5.36 16.99
CA ARG A 257 11.24 -4.24 17.81
C ARG A 257 12.76 -4.10 17.74
N ARG A 258 13.21 -2.84 17.82
CA ARG A 258 14.60 -2.42 18.04
C ARG A 258 14.63 -1.23 18.98
N GLU A 259 15.78 -1.00 19.59
CA GLU A 259 15.99 0.18 20.43
C GLU A 259 16.09 1.47 19.61
N VAL A 260 15.72 2.59 20.21
CA VAL A 260 15.85 3.92 19.59
C VAL A 260 17.32 4.23 19.34
N GLY A 261 17.70 4.46 18.08
CA GLY A 261 19.10 4.70 17.70
C GLY A 261 19.86 3.46 17.27
N GLU A 262 19.33 2.28 17.51
CA GLU A 262 19.87 1.04 16.98
C GLU A 262 19.78 1.00 15.45
N ARG A 263 20.77 0.38 14.80
CA ARG A 263 20.77 0.19 13.35
C ARG A 263 19.65 -0.77 12.95
N HIS A 264 18.85 -0.38 11.98
CA HIS A 264 17.85 -1.26 11.39
C HIS A 264 18.51 -2.32 10.51
N THR A 265 17.91 -3.51 10.50
CA THR A 265 18.30 -4.67 9.71
C THR A 265 17.07 -5.28 9.05
N GLU A 266 17.26 -6.32 8.24
CA GLU A 266 16.19 -7.11 7.62
C GLU A 266 15.24 -7.77 8.63
N TYR A 267 15.67 -7.95 9.87
CA TYR A 267 14.85 -8.55 10.94
C TYR A 267 13.74 -7.64 11.49
N HIS A 268 13.73 -6.36 11.13
CA HIS A 268 12.78 -5.39 11.68
C HIS A 268 11.54 -5.15 10.81
N SER A 269 11.34 -5.98 9.78
CA SER A 269 10.16 -5.97 8.93
C SER A 269 9.84 -7.37 8.42
N TRP A 270 8.54 -7.71 8.34
CA TRP A 270 8.08 -8.96 7.78
C TRP A 270 8.16 -8.96 6.25
N GLU A 271 8.64 -10.05 5.67
CA GLU A 271 8.75 -10.29 4.23
C GLU A 271 7.76 -11.35 3.75
N HIS A 272 7.40 -11.32 2.47
CA HIS A 272 6.77 -12.43 1.78
C HIS A 272 7.25 -12.51 0.33
N ARG A 273 7.54 -13.75 -0.14
CA ARG A 273 8.13 -14.00 -1.46
C ARG A 273 7.13 -14.51 -2.49
N GLY A 274 5.85 -14.65 -2.14
CA GLY A 274 4.79 -15.09 -3.03
C GLY A 274 4.67 -14.19 -4.26
N VAL A 275 4.81 -14.79 -5.44
CA VAL A 275 4.88 -14.04 -6.70
C VAL A 275 3.61 -13.25 -7.00
N TRP A 276 2.45 -13.73 -6.58
CA TRP A 276 1.18 -13.03 -6.82
C TRP A 276 1.11 -11.70 -6.08
N SER A 277 1.36 -11.72 -4.76
CA SER A 277 1.44 -10.48 -3.97
C SER A 277 2.54 -9.56 -4.47
N ARG A 278 3.72 -10.07 -4.83
CA ARG A 278 4.82 -9.23 -5.34
C ARG A 278 4.43 -8.52 -6.64
N TRP A 279 3.95 -9.25 -7.64
CA TRP A 279 3.66 -8.69 -8.95
C TRP A 279 2.46 -7.74 -8.94
N THR A 280 1.40 -8.06 -8.21
CA THR A 280 0.18 -7.24 -8.16
C THR A 280 0.25 -6.07 -7.19
N LEU A 281 1.20 -6.10 -6.23
CA LEU A 281 1.44 -5.05 -5.23
C LEU A 281 2.79 -4.34 -5.41
N LEU A 282 3.32 -4.27 -6.64
CA LEU A 282 4.51 -3.49 -6.99
C LEU A 282 5.73 -3.81 -6.10
N GLU A 283 6.01 -5.09 -5.86
CA GLU A 283 7.10 -5.61 -5.03
C GLU A 283 7.06 -5.18 -3.54
N LEU A 284 5.96 -4.58 -3.08
CA LEU A 284 5.78 -4.15 -1.70
C LEU A 284 6.09 -5.25 -0.66
N PRO A 285 5.82 -6.56 -0.92
CA PRO A 285 6.15 -7.63 0.01
C PRO A 285 7.65 -7.82 0.31
N LEU A 286 8.55 -7.29 -0.52
CA LEU A 286 9.99 -7.23 -0.24
C LEU A 286 10.34 -6.03 0.66
N HIS A 287 9.58 -5.85 1.71
CA HIS A 287 9.58 -4.68 2.56
C HIS A 287 10.89 -4.46 3.36
N PRO A 288 11.59 -5.51 3.86
CA PRO A 288 12.90 -5.33 4.46
C PRO A 288 13.91 -4.66 3.52
N ALA A 289 13.97 -5.06 2.25
CA ALA A 289 14.85 -4.45 1.25
C ALA A 289 14.53 -2.96 1.03
N HIS A 290 13.24 -2.62 1.00
CA HIS A 290 12.78 -1.24 0.90
C HIS A 290 13.25 -0.39 2.10
N HIS A 291 13.15 -0.92 3.32
CA HIS A 291 13.59 -0.22 4.52
C HIS A 291 15.11 -0.07 4.63
N LEU A 292 15.86 -1.09 4.24
CA LEU A 292 17.32 -1.03 4.27
C LEU A 292 17.87 0.05 3.33
N LYS A 293 17.22 0.27 2.19
CA LYS A 293 17.61 1.30 1.22
C LYS A 293 16.40 1.85 0.47
N ALA A 294 15.68 2.77 1.10
CA ALA A 294 14.46 3.40 0.57
C ALA A 294 14.61 4.03 -0.84
N SER A 295 15.83 4.35 -1.27
CA SER A 295 16.11 4.87 -2.62
C SER A 295 16.17 3.78 -3.69
N THR A 296 16.22 2.49 -3.31
CA THR A 296 16.20 1.39 -4.27
C THR A 296 14.80 1.28 -4.87
N PRO A 297 14.68 1.39 -6.20
CA PRO A 297 13.38 1.24 -6.84
C PRO A 297 12.87 -0.20 -6.73
N MET A 298 11.55 -0.40 -6.81
CA MET A 298 10.91 -1.70 -6.67
C MET A 298 11.54 -2.80 -7.53
N TRP A 299 12.00 -2.47 -8.72
CA TRP A 299 12.67 -3.42 -9.62
C TRP A 299 14.12 -3.77 -9.23
N GLY A 300 14.65 -3.14 -8.20
CA GLY A 300 15.95 -3.44 -7.61
C GLY A 300 15.87 -4.08 -6.24
N LEU A 301 14.66 -4.26 -5.68
CA LEU A 301 14.49 -4.91 -4.38
C LEU A 301 14.83 -6.39 -4.46
N GLN A 302 15.53 -6.89 -3.45
CA GLN A 302 15.93 -8.29 -3.31
C GLN A 302 15.27 -8.89 -2.07
N ALA A 303 15.11 -10.21 -2.04
CA ALA A 303 14.71 -10.93 -0.84
C ALA A 303 15.95 -11.21 0.03
N TYR A 304 15.78 -11.24 1.35
CA TYR A 304 16.83 -11.61 2.31
C TYR A 304 16.49 -12.95 2.96
N GLU A 305 17.45 -13.90 2.92
CA GLU A 305 17.22 -15.26 3.44
C GLU A 305 16.77 -15.27 4.90
N ASP A 306 17.36 -14.38 5.70
CA ASP A 306 17.14 -14.30 7.14
C ASP A 306 15.97 -13.37 7.53
N SER A 307 15.28 -12.73 6.57
CA SER A 307 14.12 -11.89 6.89
C SER A 307 12.99 -12.71 7.51
N PRO A 308 12.33 -12.20 8.56
CA PRO A 308 11.15 -12.85 9.13
C PRO A 308 10.02 -12.92 8.10
N GLN A 309 9.42 -14.11 7.94
CA GLN A 309 8.43 -14.37 6.92
C GLN A 309 6.99 -14.27 7.45
N LEU A 310 6.11 -13.60 6.71
CA LEU A 310 4.67 -13.61 6.97
C LEU A 310 4.08 -15.02 6.84
N PRO A 311 2.92 -15.28 7.45
CA PRO A 311 2.28 -16.60 7.37
C PRO A 311 1.77 -16.97 5.98
N SER A 312 1.52 -15.98 5.13
CA SER A 312 1.03 -16.12 3.75
C SER A 312 1.17 -14.79 3.01
N GLY A 313 0.73 -14.75 1.75
CA GLY A 313 0.69 -13.52 0.97
C GLY A 313 -0.26 -12.45 1.53
N TYR A 314 -0.12 -11.24 1.03
CA TYR A 314 -0.80 -10.05 1.56
C TYR A 314 -2.32 -10.14 1.49
N TYR A 315 -2.86 -10.72 0.42
CA TYR A 315 -4.31 -10.87 0.29
C TYR A 315 -4.90 -11.86 1.31
N VAL A 316 -4.17 -12.93 1.63
CA VAL A 316 -4.56 -13.88 2.70
C VAL A 316 -4.40 -13.24 4.07
N CYS A 317 -3.26 -12.57 4.31
CA CYS A 317 -2.97 -11.90 5.58
C CYS A 317 -4.00 -10.83 5.93
N PHE A 318 -4.65 -10.19 4.92
CA PHE A 318 -5.75 -9.26 5.16
C PHE A 318 -6.87 -9.92 5.99
N TRP A 319 -7.32 -11.10 5.58
CA TRP A 319 -8.39 -11.83 6.29
C TRP A 319 -7.96 -12.30 7.67
N LEU A 320 -6.69 -12.65 7.85
CA LEU A 320 -6.17 -13.03 9.16
C LEU A 320 -6.11 -11.80 10.11
N ALA A 321 -5.70 -10.64 9.60
CA ALA A 321 -5.49 -9.44 10.41
C ALA A 321 -6.78 -8.74 10.84
N ILE A 322 -7.86 -8.78 10.02
CA ILE A 322 -9.14 -8.19 10.37
C ILE A 322 -9.82 -8.91 11.55
N PHE A 323 -9.37 -10.14 11.86
CA PHE A 323 -9.76 -10.90 13.05
C PHE A 323 -8.63 -10.91 14.08
N PRO A 324 -8.50 -9.91 14.97
CA PRO A 324 -7.35 -9.76 15.84
C PRO A 324 -6.99 -10.98 16.71
N PRO A 325 -7.93 -11.77 17.25
CA PRO A 325 -7.57 -12.97 18.00
C PRO A 325 -6.82 -14.00 17.17
N LEU A 326 -7.21 -14.19 15.90
CA LEU A 326 -6.57 -15.12 14.97
C LEU A 326 -5.17 -14.64 14.61
N TRP A 327 -5.04 -13.36 14.23
CA TRP A 327 -3.75 -12.74 13.91
C TRP A 327 -2.75 -12.85 15.06
N LYS A 328 -3.18 -12.49 16.27
CA LYS A 328 -2.34 -12.55 17.48
C LYS A 328 -1.84 -13.97 17.77
N ARG A 329 -2.70 -14.97 17.59
CA ARG A 329 -2.34 -16.39 17.80
C ARG A 329 -1.30 -16.86 16.80
N ILE A 330 -1.45 -16.48 15.51
CA ILE A 330 -0.56 -16.92 14.44
C ILE A 330 0.79 -16.18 14.56
N MET A 331 0.76 -14.87 14.69
CA MET A 331 1.96 -14.05 14.71
C MET A 331 2.72 -14.16 16.04
N GLY A 332 2.01 -14.38 17.15
CA GLY A 332 2.64 -14.62 18.46
C GLY A 332 3.62 -15.78 18.40
N LYS A 333 3.20 -16.93 17.83
CA LYS A 333 4.08 -18.10 17.66
C LYS A 333 5.30 -17.79 16.78
N ARG A 334 5.12 -16.98 15.72
CA ARG A 334 6.23 -16.61 14.83
C ARG A 334 7.23 -15.68 15.53
N ILE A 335 6.75 -14.73 16.32
CA ILE A 335 7.61 -13.83 17.12
C ILE A 335 8.40 -14.65 18.17
N GLU A 336 7.76 -15.60 18.85
CA GLU A 336 8.43 -16.50 19.79
C GLU A 336 9.56 -17.29 19.11
N GLN A 337 9.35 -17.79 17.88
CA GLN A 337 10.37 -18.51 17.10
C GLN A 337 11.56 -17.64 16.69
N LEU A 338 11.35 -16.31 16.50
CA LEU A 338 12.45 -15.38 16.19
C LEU A 338 13.30 -15.05 17.44
N SER A 339 12.77 -15.29 18.64
CA SER A 339 13.43 -14.98 19.91
C SER A 339 14.13 -16.19 20.53
N ALA A 340 13.93 -17.40 19.97
CA ALA A 340 14.52 -18.66 20.40
C ALA A 340 15.84 -18.96 19.66
#